data_5d9ee4e69a9988193bdd2e17df1d3399
#
_entry.id   5d9ee4e69a9988193bdd2e17df1d3399
#
_cell.length_a   1.000
_cell.length_b   1.000
_cell.length_c   1.000
_cell.angle_alpha   90.00
_cell.angle_beta   90.00
_cell.angle_gamma   90.00
#
_symmetry.space_group_name_H-M   'P 1'
#
loop_
_entity.id
_entity.type
_entity.pdbx_description
1 polymer ?
#
loop_
_entity_poly.entity_id
_entity_poly.type
_entity_poly.pdbx_seq_one_letter_code
_entity_poly.pdbx_strand_id
1 'polypeptide(L)' 'DLRHPSKEGTYLAALMVFTSLSNKSPIGNTYKMDLDPDIAKILQKAAWKTYKDFQERIINSGL' A
#
# COMPACT_ATOMS: atom_id res chain seq x y z
N ASP A 1 19.04 5.06 3.98
CA ASP A 1 19.20 6.47 3.67
C ASP A 1 17.84 7.10 3.41
N LEU A 2 17.54 8.17 4.13
CA LEU A 2 16.24 8.83 4.04
C LEU A 2 16.03 9.54 2.70
N ARG A 3 17.11 9.84 1.99
CA ARG A 3 17.02 10.52 0.71
C ARG A 3 16.77 9.58 -0.46
N HIS A 4 16.98 8.30 -0.25
CA HIS A 4 16.85 7.29 -1.28
C HIS A 4 15.99 6.17 -0.78
N PRO A 5 14.66 6.36 -0.86
CA PRO A 5 13.76 5.32 -0.38
C PRO A 5 14.04 4.02 -1.10
N SER A 6 13.92 2.92 -0.38
CA SER A 6 14.13 1.62 -0.94
C SER A 6 13.07 1.34 -2.02
N LYS A 7 13.37 0.36 -2.88
CA LYS A 7 12.40 -0.09 -3.87
C LYS A 7 11.11 -0.52 -3.20
N GLU A 8 11.24 -1.22 -2.07
CA GLU A 8 10.08 -1.68 -1.29
C GLU A 8 9.26 -0.49 -0.77
N GLY A 9 9.93 0.52 -0.24
CA GLY A 9 9.23 1.71 0.26
C GLY A 9 8.53 2.47 -0.84
N THR A 10 9.17 2.60 -1.99
CA THR A 10 8.56 3.27 -3.15
C THR A 10 7.34 2.50 -3.63
N TYR A 11 7.44 1.16 -3.67
CA TYR A 11 6.32 0.33 -4.10
C TYR A 11 5.16 0.46 -3.12
N LEU A 12 5.44 0.41 -1.83
CA LEU A 12 4.41 0.56 -0.81
C LEU A 12 3.69 1.90 -0.94
N ALA A 13 4.45 2.98 -1.15
CA ALA A 13 3.86 4.31 -1.32
C ALA A 13 2.96 4.34 -2.56
N ALA A 14 3.40 3.74 -3.66
CA ALA A 14 2.60 3.69 -4.88
C ALA A 14 1.29 2.91 -4.66
N LEU A 15 1.35 1.82 -3.91
CA LEU A 15 0.15 1.04 -3.59
C LEU A 15 -0.82 1.84 -2.74
N MET A 16 -0.31 2.62 -1.79
CA MET A 16 -1.17 3.46 -0.94
C MET A 16 -1.88 4.52 -1.79
N VAL A 17 -1.15 5.14 -2.72
CA VAL A 17 -1.75 6.12 -3.63
C VAL A 17 -2.82 5.47 -4.50
N PHE A 18 -2.51 4.32 -5.08
CA PHE A 18 -3.45 3.57 -5.91
C PHE A 18 -4.75 3.28 -5.14
N THR A 19 -4.60 2.75 -3.93
CA THR A 19 -5.75 2.37 -3.11
C THR A 19 -6.57 3.59 -2.71
N SER A 20 -5.89 4.69 -2.37
CA SER A 20 -6.57 5.93 -1.96
C SER A 20 -7.38 6.53 -3.10
N LEU A 21 -6.86 6.45 -4.32
CA LEU A 21 -7.54 7.05 -5.47
C LEU A 21 -8.64 6.15 -6.04
N SER A 22 -8.44 4.84 -5.99
CA SER A 22 -9.36 3.90 -6.64
C SER A 22 -10.35 3.25 -5.67
N ASN A 23 -10.07 3.26 -4.38
CA ASN A 23 -10.84 2.52 -3.36
C ASN A 23 -10.85 1.03 -3.62
N LYS A 24 -9.80 0.54 -4.26
CA LYS A 24 -9.68 -0.88 -4.57
C LYS A 24 -8.49 -1.49 -3.86
N SER A 25 -8.60 -2.77 -3.53
CA SER A 25 -7.50 -3.49 -2.90
C SER A 25 -6.32 -3.61 -3.87
N PRO A 26 -5.09 -3.38 -3.40
CA PRO A 26 -3.90 -3.60 -4.23
C PRO A 26 -3.48 -5.06 -4.28
N ILE A 27 -4.11 -5.92 -3.50
CA ILE A 27 -3.73 -7.33 -3.45
C ILE A 27 -3.99 -7.98 -4.81
N GLY A 28 -2.97 -8.66 -5.33
CA GLY A 28 -3.07 -9.28 -6.64
C GLY A 28 -2.70 -8.38 -7.80
N ASN A 29 -2.25 -7.15 -7.52
CA ASN A 29 -1.80 -6.26 -8.57
C ASN A 29 -0.62 -6.89 -9.31
N THR A 30 -0.64 -6.86 -10.64
CA THR A 30 0.40 -7.48 -11.45
C THR A 30 1.69 -6.66 -11.51
N TYR A 31 1.63 -5.38 -11.23
CA TYR A 31 2.80 -4.51 -11.22
C TYR A 31 3.58 -4.71 -9.93
N LYS A 32 4.84 -5.06 -10.02
CA LYS A 32 5.65 -5.44 -8.86
C LYS A 32 6.98 -4.69 -8.76
N MET A 33 7.28 -3.76 -9.67
CA MET A 33 8.53 -2.95 -9.65
C MET A 33 9.79 -3.82 -9.51
N ASP A 34 9.86 -4.94 -10.21
CA ASP A 34 11.00 -5.86 -10.15
C ASP A 34 11.22 -6.47 -8.76
N LEU A 35 10.24 -6.39 -7.89
CA LEU A 35 10.33 -7.02 -6.58
C LEU A 35 10.05 -8.50 -6.68
N ASP A 36 10.62 -9.25 -5.75
CA ASP A 36 10.27 -10.65 -5.57
C ASP A 36 8.74 -10.74 -5.37
N PRO A 37 8.06 -11.69 -6.06
CA PRO A 37 6.61 -11.80 -5.92
C PRO A 37 6.12 -11.97 -4.48
N ASP A 38 6.88 -12.68 -3.65
CA ASP A 38 6.47 -12.87 -2.26
C ASP A 38 6.56 -11.55 -1.48
N ILE A 39 7.59 -10.76 -1.72
CA ILE A 39 7.74 -9.46 -1.08
C ILE A 39 6.67 -8.52 -1.57
N ALA A 40 6.39 -8.50 -2.87
CA ALA A 40 5.33 -7.66 -3.42
C ALA A 40 3.98 -7.99 -2.77
N LYS A 41 3.70 -9.27 -2.59
CA LYS A 41 2.46 -9.70 -1.97
C LYS A 41 2.35 -9.22 -0.52
N ILE A 42 3.45 -9.31 0.23
CA ILE A 42 3.48 -8.85 1.61
C ILE A 42 3.18 -7.35 1.66
N LEU A 43 3.80 -6.57 0.77
CA LEU A 43 3.59 -5.13 0.72
C LEU A 43 2.17 -4.78 0.30
N GLN A 44 1.59 -5.54 -0.63
CA GLN A 44 0.20 -5.34 -1.05
C GLN A 44 -0.75 -5.53 0.13
N LYS A 45 -0.53 -6.58 0.92
CA LYS A 45 -1.37 -6.84 2.09
C LYS A 45 -1.18 -5.76 3.15
N ALA A 46 0.05 -5.31 3.36
CA ALA A 46 0.34 -4.26 4.32
C ALA A 46 -0.33 -2.95 3.92
N ALA A 47 -0.27 -2.61 2.63
CA ALA A 47 -0.91 -1.39 2.13
C ALA A 47 -2.43 -1.44 2.32
N TRP A 48 -3.03 -2.57 2.02
CA TRP A 48 -4.48 -2.73 2.15
C TRP A 48 -4.91 -2.62 3.60
N LYS A 49 -4.18 -3.28 4.50
CA LYS A 49 -4.48 -3.22 5.92
C LYS A 49 -4.37 -1.80 6.46
N THR A 50 -3.29 -1.10 6.08
CA THR A 50 -3.07 0.27 6.52
C THR A 50 -4.18 1.19 6.04
N TYR A 51 -4.59 1.04 4.79
CA TYR A 51 -5.66 1.85 4.23
C TYR A 51 -6.98 1.62 4.97
N LYS A 52 -7.31 0.36 5.22
CA LYS A 52 -8.55 0.02 5.92
C LYS A 52 -8.54 0.55 7.35
N ASP A 53 -7.41 0.40 8.03
CA ASP A 53 -7.29 0.91 9.39
C ASP A 53 -7.47 2.42 9.44
N PHE A 54 -6.91 3.12 8.46
CA PHE A 54 -7.06 4.57 8.36
C PHE A 54 -8.51 4.96 8.12
N GLN A 55 -9.19 4.29 7.21
CA GLN A 55 -10.59 4.56 6.92
C GLN A 55 -11.46 4.34 8.17
N GLU A 56 -11.18 3.26 8.88
CA GLU A 56 -11.92 2.94 10.09
C GLU A 56 -11.74 4.00 11.15
N ARG A 57 -10.52 4.54 11.29
CA ARG A 57 -10.26 5.62 12.24
C ARG A 57 -11.04 6.88 11.90
N ILE A 58 -11.11 7.23 10.61
CA ILE A 58 -11.85 8.40 10.19
C ILE A 58 -13.34 8.24 10.54
N ILE A 59 -13.90 7.09 10.24
CA ILE A 59 -15.30 6.80 10.54
C ILE A 59 -15.55 6.85 12.04
N ASN A 60 -14.68 6.25 12.83
CA ASN A 60 -14.86 6.17 14.28
C ASN A 60 -14.55 7.48 14.98
N SER A 61 -13.86 8.40 14.35
CA SER A 61 -13.57 9.71 14.94
C SER A 61 -14.73 10.68 14.85
N GLY A 62 -15.79 10.31 14.14
CA GLY A 62 -16.94 11.15 14.02
C GLY A 62 -16.84 12.21 12.91
N LEU A 63 -15.85 12.07 12.05
CA LEU A 63 -15.75 12.95 10.89
C LEU A 63 -16.72 12.51 9.79
#